data_61287ee5f24f3c12cac9c2f048be83ce
#
_entry.id   61287ee5f24f3c12cac9c2f048be83ce
#
_cell.length_a   1.000
_cell.length_b   1.000
_cell.length_c   1.000
_cell.angle_alpha   90.00
_cell.angle_beta   90.00
_cell.angle_gamma   90.00
#
_symmetry.space_group_name_H-M   'P 1'
#
loop_
_entity.id
_entity.type
_entity.pdbx_description
1 polymer ?
#
loop_
_entity_poly.entity_id
_entity_poly.type
_entity_poly.pdbx_seq_one_letter_code
_entity_poly.pdbx_strand_id
1 'polypeptide(L)'
;MIRIWAKTIVEEKVQKSIIYENSENFTPENFQQYLEDICAKLDIPVPVYLTKHIRHYVNFNNTFFVESDFVESIDFDKFVLEEASNY
;
A
#
# COMPACT_ATOMS: atom_id res chain seq x y z
N MET A 1 -0.77 -15.90 6.46
CA MET A 1 -1.85 -15.02 5.99
C MET A 1 -1.39 -13.58 5.95
N ILE A 2 -1.65 -12.90 4.85
CA ILE A 2 -1.34 -11.48 4.69
C ILE A 2 -2.56 -10.67 5.10
N ARG A 3 -2.34 -9.61 5.85
CA ARG A 3 -3.39 -8.67 6.21
C ARG A 3 -2.78 -7.26 6.23
N ILE A 4 -3.20 -6.44 5.29
CA ILE A 4 -2.64 -5.10 5.09
C ILE A 4 -3.75 -4.06 5.20
N TRP A 5 -3.53 -3.07 6.05
CA TRP A 5 -4.39 -1.90 6.12
C TRP A 5 -3.83 -0.87 5.13
N ALA A 6 -4.58 -0.64 4.05
CA ALA A 6 -4.18 0.29 2.99
C ALA A 6 -5.07 1.52 3.07
N LYS A 7 -4.46 2.71 3.02
CA LYS A 7 -5.21 3.95 3.15
C LYS A 7 -4.57 5.08 2.36
N THR A 8 -5.42 5.98 1.86
CA THR A 8 -4.97 7.24 1.26
C THR A 8 -5.17 8.35 2.28
N ILE A 9 -4.21 9.27 2.34
CA ILE A 9 -4.17 10.36 3.32
C ILE A 9 -4.25 11.70 2.59
N VAL A 10 -5.17 12.55 3.04
CA VAL A 10 -5.29 13.93 2.56
C VAL A 10 -5.29 14.85 3.78
N GLU A 11 -4.35 15.78 3.82
CA GLU A 11 -4.24 16.75 4.94
C GLU A 11 -4.23 16.04 6.30
N GLU A 12 -3.44 14.96 6.39
CA GLU A 12 -3.24 14.17 7.60
C GLU A 12 -4.48 13.37 8.02
N LYS A 13 -5.50 13.28 7.17
CA LYS A 13 -6.72 12.50 7.45
C LYS A 13 -6.87 11.38 6.45
N VAL A 14 -7.42 10.26 6.91
CA VAL A 14 -7.71 9.11 6.05
C VAL A 14 -8.86 9.48 5.11
N GLN A 15 -8.59 9.40 3.80
CA GLN A 15 -9.59 9.64 2.77
C GLN A 15 -10.33 8.35 2.41
N LYS A 16 -9.56 7.31 2.08
CA LYS A 16 -10.07 5.97 1.75
C LYS A 16 -9.25 4.93 2.47
N SER A 17 -9.85 3.81 2.84
CA SER A 17 -9.10 2.71 3.43
C SER A 17 -9.79 1.38 3.18
N ILE A 18 -8.98 0.31 3.15
CA ILE A 18 -9.44 -1.07 3.11
C ILE A 18 -8.50 -1.94 3.94
N ILE A 19 -9.01 -3.09 4.34
CA ILE A 19 -8.18 -4.18 4.85
C ILE A 19 -8.06 -5.20 3.72
N TYR A 20 -6.86 -5.40 3.23
CA TYR A 20 -6.56 -6.39 2.20
C TYR A 20 -6.12 -7.68 2.88
N GLU A 21 -6.74 -8.78 2.54
CA GLU A 21 -6.42 -10.08 3.11
C GLU A 21 -6.10 -11.09 2.01
N ASN A 22 -5.13 -11.96 2.29
CA ASN A 22 -4.71 -13.01 1.38
C ASN A 22 -4.26 -14.18 2.24
N SER A 23 -4.68 -15.41 1.89
CA SER A 23 -4.36 -16.62 2.66
C SER A 23 -2.89 -17.02 2.58
N GLU A 24 -2.13 -16.48 1.64
CA GLU A 24 -0.71 -16.78 1.46
C GLU A 24 0.14 -15.98 2.44
N ASN A 25 1.39 -16.41 2.62
CA ASN A 25 2.37 -15.64 3.36
C ASN A 25 2.95 -14.56 2.46
N PHE A 26 3.34 -13.44 3.07
CA PHE A 26 3.94 -12.32 2.35
C PHE A 26 5.24 -12.77 1.66
N THR A 27 5.36 -12.44 0.37
CA THR A 27 6.60 -12.61 -0.38
C THR A 27 6.91 -11.33 -1.12
N PRO A 28 8.14 -10.83 -1.04
CA PRO A 28 8.54 -9.62 -1.77
C PRO A 28 8.32 -9.72 -3.28
N GLU A 29 8.47 -10.92 -3.84
CA GLU A 29 8.29 -11.15 -5.27
C GLU A 29 6.86 -10.88 -5.73
N ASN A 30 5.88 -11.00 -4.84
CA ASN A 30 4.48 -10.78 -5.17
C ASN A 30 3.99 -9.38 -4.80
N PHE A 31 4.89 -8.48 -4.42
CA PHE A 31 4.52 -7.14 -3.97
C PHE A 31 3.73 -6.37 -5.03
N GLN A 32 4.10 -6.50 -6.31
CA GLN A 32 3.37 -5.88 -7.42
C GLN A 32 1.91 -6.33 -7.43
N GLN A 33 1.68 -7.63 -7.24
CA GLN A 33 0.32 -8.18 -7.24
C GLN A 33 -0.50 -7.62 -6.07
N TYR A 34 0.10 -7.51 -4.89
CA TYR A 34 -0.59 -6.93 -3.73
C TYR A 34 -0.99 -5.48 -4.01
N LEU A 35 -0.10 -4.69 -4.60
CA LEU A 35 -0.39 -3.31 -4.95
C LEU A 35 -1.52 -3.21 -5.97
N GLU A 36 -1.49 -4.04 -7.00
CA GLU A 36 -2.54 -4.04 -8.04
C GLU A 36 -3.89 -4.37 -7.44
N ASP A 37 -3.97 -5.39 -6.60
CA ASP A 37 -5.22 -5.80 -5.95
C ASP A 37 -5.76 -4.70 -5.03
N ILE A 38 -4.88 -4.11 -4.22
CA ILE A 38 -5.27 -3.07 -3.26
C ILE A 38 -5.73 -1.82 -4.01
N CYS A 39 -4.97 -1.38 -5.00
CA CYS A 39 -5.29 -0.16 -5.73
C CYS A 39 -6.58 -0.31 -6.54
N ALA A 40 -6.85 -1.50 -7.08
CA ALA A 40 -8.11 -1.78 -7.76
C ALA A 40 -9.29 -1.62 -6.81
N LYS A 41 -9.17 -2.11 -5.57
CA LYS A 41 -10.22 -2.01 -4.56
C LYS A 41 -10.43 -0.58 -4.08
N LEU A 42 -9.37 0.21 -4.02
CA LEU A 42 -9.45 1.61 -3.62
C LEU A 42 -9.77 2.55 -4.78
N ASP A 43 -9.77 2.03 -6.00
CA ASP A 43 -9.99 2.81 -7.22
C ASP A 43 -8.97 3.95 -7.33
N ILE A 44 -7.69 3.60 -7.20
CA ILE A 44 -6.58 4.55 -7.34
C ILE A 44 -5.55 3.99 -8.32
N PRO A 45 -4.71 4.86 -8.91
CA PRO A 45 -3.60 4.40 -9.75
C PRO A 45 -2.61 3.55 -8.95
N VAL A 46 -1.94 2.62 -9.62
CA VAL A 46 -0.89 1.80 -8.98
C VAL A 46 0.41 2.58 -9.01
N PRO A 47 1.07 2.77 -7.86
CA PRO A 47 2.36 3.46 -7.83
C PRO A 47 3.47 2.60 -8.39
N VAL A 48 4.56 3.25 -8.79
CA VAL A 48 5.82 2.57 -9.13
C VAL A 48 6.55 2.35 -7.79
N TYR A 49 6.81 1.09 -7.45
CA TYR A 49 7.54 0.82 -6.22
C TYR A 49 9.02 0.56 -6.51
N LEU A 50 9.84 0.91 -5.53
CA LEU A 50 11.28 0.67 -5.57
C LEU A 50 11.64 -0.31 -4.46
N THR A 51 12.87 -0.84 -4.52
CA THR A 51 13.36 -1.75 -3.48
C THR A 51 13.23 -1.14 -2.09
N LYS A 52 13.41 0.19 -1.96
CA LYS A 52 13.26 0.87 -0.67
C LYS A 52 11.87 0.69 -0.06
N HIS A 53 10.83 0.66 -0.87
CA HIS A 53 9.45 0.47 -0.38
C HIS A 53 9.26 -0.91 0.21
N ILE A 54 9.73 -1.94 -0.48
CA ILE A 54 9.64 -3.32 0.00
C ILE A 54 10.46 -3.49 1.28
N ARG A 55 11.69 -2.97 1.27
CA ARG A 55 12.58 -3.06 2.43
C ARG A 55 11.97 -2.38 3.65
N HIS A 56 11.38 -1.22 3.47
CA HIS A 56 10.74 -0.50 4.57
C HIS A 56 9.57 -1.31 5.13
N TYR A 57 8.75 -1.90 4.25
CA TYR A 57 7.65 -2.74 4.70
C TYR A 57 8.14 -3.95 5.49
N VAL A 58 9.14 -4.65 4.97
CA VAL A 58 9.68 -5.84 5.63
C VAL A 58 10.29 -5.51 6.99
N ASN A 59 11.00 -4.38 7.08
CA ASN A 59 11.72 -4.02 8.30
C ASN A 59 10.85 -3.33 9.35
N PHE A 60 9.82 -2.59 8.92
CA PHE A 60 9.03 -1.73 9.83
C PHE A 60 7.54 -2.02 9.80
N ASN A 61 7.10 -3.02 9.03
CA ASN A 61 5.69 -3.40 8.89
C ASN A 61 4.82 -2.29 8.29
N ASN A 62 5.42 -1.35 7.59
CA ASN A 62 4.70 -0.32 6.86
C ASN A 62 5.56 0.26 5.74
N THR A 63 4.89 0.89 4.78
CA THR A 63 5.56 1.69 3.76
C THR A 63 4.56 2.71 3.24
N PHE A 64 5.03 3.70 2.51
CA PHE A 64 4.13 4.69 1.91
C PHE A 64 4.68 5.18 0.58
N PHE A 65 3.75 5.71 -0.22
CA PHE A 65 4.04 6.26 -1.54
C PHE A 65 3.54 7.71 -1.55
N VAL A 66 4.30 8.57 -2.23
CA VAL A 66 3.97 10.00 -2.38
C VAL A 66 3.70 10.29 -3.86
N GLU A 67 3.30 11.52 -4.18
CA GLU A 67 2.93 11.91 -5.54
C GLU A 67 3.99 11.53 -6.58
N SER A 68 5.27 11.72 -6.26
CA SER A 68 6.36 11.42 -7.20
C SER A 68 6.50 9.93 -7.53
N ASP A 69 5.86 9.06 -6.76
CA ASP A 69 5.89 7.62 -7.02
C ASP A 69 4.79 7.18 -8.00
N PHE A 70 3.93 8.08 -8.42
CA PHE A 70 2.84 7.79 -9.34
C PHE A 70 3.09 8.45 -10.68
N VAL A 71 2.82 7.71 -11.77
CA VAL A 71 2.89 8.26 -13.13
C VAL A 71 1.66 9.13 -13.41
N GLU A 72 0.50 8.68 -12.92
CA GLU A 72 -0.77 9.38 -13.11
C GLU A 72 -1.00 10.41 -11.98
N SER A 73 -1.84 11.40 -12.25
CA SER A 73 -2.24 12.37 -11.24
C SER A 73 -3.05 11.70 -10.14
N ILE A 74 -2.81 12.12 -8.90
CA ILE A 74 -3.53 11.60 -7.73
C ILE A 74 -4.16 12.77 -6.97
N ASP A 75 -5.20 12.47 -6.18
CA ASP A 75 -5.92 13.47 -5.38
C ASP A 75 -5.72 13.26 -3.88
N PHE A 76 -4.59 12.68 -3.50
CA PHE A 76 -4.23 12.46 -2.09
C PHE A 76 -2.74 12.74 -1.90
N ASP A 77 -2.32 12.89 -0.64
CA ASP A 77 -0.93 13.24 -0.31
C ASP A 77 -0.04 12.01 -0.17
N LYS A 78 -0.59 10.95 0.42
CA LYS A 78 0.15 9.69 0.65
C LYS A 78 -0.76 8.50 0.47
N PHE A 79 -0.17 7.40 0.05
CA PHE A 79 -0.80 6.09 0.04
C PHE A 79 0.01 5.21 0.99
N VAL A 80 -0.60 4.75 2.08
CA VAL A 80 0.08 4.06 3.17
C VAL A 80 -0.36 2.61 3.24
N LEU A 81 0.60 1.71 3.39
CA LEU A 81 0.36 0.29 3.66
C LEU A 81 0.90 -0.04 5.05
N GLU A 82 0.08 -0.65 5.90
CA GLU A 82 0.50 -1.09 7.23
C GLU A 82 0.13 -2.55 7.43
N GLU A 83 1.03 -3.30 8.04
CA GLU A 83 0.76 -4.67 8.40
C GLU A 83 -0.28 -4.70 9.53
N ALA A 84 -1.36 -5.47 9.35
CA ALA A 84 -2.50 -5.46 10.26
C ALA A 84 -2.82 -6.84 10.86
N SER A 85 -1.91 -7.80 10.76
CA SER A 85 -2.18 -9.18 11.18
C SER A 85 -2.37 -9.35 12.68
N ASN A 86 -2.04 -8.35 13.49
CA ASN A 86 -2.13 -8.41 14.94
C ASN A 86 -3.38 -7.74 15.52
N TYR A 87 -4.31 -7.35 14.67
CA TYR A 87 -5.55 -6.72 15.12
C TYR A 87 -6.70 -7.70 15.15
#